data_2c13708f564ae3fb605f05232016841d
#
_entry.id   2c13708f564ae3fb605f05232016841d
#
_cell.length_a   1.000
_cell.length_b   1.000
_cell.length_c   1.000
_cell.angle_alpha   90.00
_cell.angle_beta   90.00
_cell.angle_gamma   90.00
#
_symmetry.space_group_name_H-M   'P 1'
#
loop_
_entity.id
_entity.type
_entity.pdbx_description
1 polymer ?
#
loop_
_entity_poly.entity_id
_entity_poly.type
_entity_poly.pdbx_seq_one_letter_code
_entity_poly.pdbx_strand_id
1 'polypeptide(L)'
;WTAVPLVLGASFMAFSQSTPPAYPAVNLAAEPLYAAVTVDKPTLALALSVEFPTVGAQYVDSNYSNTNEYLGYYDAESCYSYNNTPTETPAGGFTAADYKRFDRIGAATSRKCTDAFSGNFLNWASNSAIDMLRLALSGGDRYIDTSDLTVLQRAVIPDGDPICMWNSSNFPAKQLSRNGGGTGTYWGAVPTAMITQANGSDIWVANTLNRIYFGTSRTGGCGNTTAYNLGGPVGGNSMESPIRSESTFPSSGMTQCIDGETGTCSFSGVKEVWYGAGSKWYVAAANNGVSCTSGCNGVFGDPISGTAKKVYYRDYSGTWTPPASGTLNSDGFFYSRVQVCNVNSSGVLQDSRDYGLCKQYPNGKYKPVGVIQKYSDQMRLAAFGYLMDQTASYSSGRYG
;
A
#
# COMPACT_ATOMS: atom_id res chain seq x y z
N TRP A 1 46.38 37.47 97.15
CA TRP A 1 45.11 36.90 96.82
C TRP A 1 44.79 37.33 95.39
N THR A 2 45.07 36.50 94.47
CA THR A 2 45.01 36.78 93.05
C THR A 2 43.64 36.34 92.50
N ALA A 3 42.89 37.26 91.98
CA ALA A 3 41.70 36.99 91.29
C ALA A 3 42.02 36.81 89.74
N VAL A 4 41.72 35.71 89.25
CA VAL A 4 41.83 35.44 87.82
C VAL A 4 40.52 35.82 87.14
N PRO A 5 40.53 36.71 86.18
CA PRO A 5 39.28 36.99 85.41
C PRO A 5 39.06 35.91 84.32
N LEU A 6 37.93 35.30 84.40
CA LEU A 6 37.44 34.37 83.39
C LEU A 6 36.98 35.20 82.17
N VAL A 7 37.72 35.13 81.08
CA VAL A 7 37.30 35.74 79.83
C VAL A 7 36.41 34.75 79.09
N LEU A 8 35.09 34.99 79.07
CA LEU A 8 34.19 34.28 78.22
C LEU A 8 34.32 34.85 76.80
N GLY A 9 34.97 34.09 75.96
CA GLY A 9 35.01 34.38 74.54
C GLY A 9 33.66 34.02 73.86
N ALA A 10 32.89 35.02 73.58
CA ALA A 10 31.69 34.84 72.71
C ALA A 10 32.14 34.76 71.25
N SER A 11 32.13 33.56 70.72
CA SER A 11 32.34 33.34 69.28
C SER A 11 31.08 33.80 68.52
N PHE A 12 31.16 35.01 67.97
CA PHE A 12 30.19 35.44 67.00
C PHE A 12 30.41 34.62 65.70
N MET A 13 29.55 33.66 65.44
CA MET A 13 29.47 33.09 64.12
C MET A 13 28.84 34.15 63.20
N ALA A 14 29.65 34.77 62.37
CA ALA A 14 29.21 35.61 61.30
C ALA A 14 28.57 34.65 60.26
N PHE A 15 27.28 34.57 60.26
CA PHE A 15 26.58 34.00 59.11
C PHE A 15 26.84 34.94 57.93
N SER A 16 27.71 34.53 57.02
CA SER A 16 27.86 35.12 55.73
C SER A 16 26.52 34.95 55.05
N GLN A 17 25.72 36.00 55.03
CA GLN A 17 24.57 36.04 54.11
C GLN A 17 25.15 36.02 52.71
N SER A 18 25.05 34.87 52.05
CA SER A 18 25.26 34.81 50.64
C SER A 18 24.25 35.75 50.00
N THR A 19 24.74 36.76 49.28
CA THR A 19 23.89 37.58 48.42
C THR A 19 23.01 36.63 47.57
N PRO A 20 21.67 36.80 47.59
CA PRO A 20 20.80 35.99 46.77
C PRO A 20 21.29 36.07 45.32
N PRO A 21 21.28 34.98 44.57
CA PRO A 21 21.65 35.04 43.18
C PRO A 21 20.78 36.11 42.49
N ALA A 22 21.46 37.00 41.76
CA ALA A 22 20.76 37.99 40.97
C ALA A 22 19.87 37.25 39.96
N TYR A 23 18.61 37.27 40.20
CA TYR A 23 17.65 36.76 39.20
C TYR A 23 17.74 37.65 37.95
N PRO A 24 17.85 37.04 36.75
CA PRO A 24 17.84 37.85 35.55
C PRO A 24 16.56 38.69 35.55
N ALA A 25 16.68 39.97 35.23
CA ALA A 25 15.52 40.83 35.09
C ALA A 25 14.63 40.25 34.02
N VAL A 26 13.49 39.73 34.41
CA VAL A 26 12.46 39.32 33.47
C VAL A 26 11.82 40.62 32.98
N ASN A 27 11.96 40.91 31.69
CA ASN A 27 11.16 41.96 31.07
C ASN A 27 9.68 41.56 31.18
N LEU A 28 9.03 42.00 32.18
CA LEU A 28 7.59 41.93 32.26
C LEU A 28 7.09 42.81 31.13
N ALA A 29 6.24 42.24 30.28
CA ALA A 29 5.61 42.97 29.19
C ALA A 29 4.97 44.26 29.80
N ALA A 30 5.38 45.43 29.30
CA ALA A 30 4.84 46.71 29.74
C ALA A 30 3.35 46.83 29.40
N GLU A 31 2.83 45.92 28.62
CA GLU A 31 1.41 45.86 28.26
C GLU A 31 0.73 44.70 28.98
N PRO A 32 -0.54 44.90 29.43
CA PRO A 32 -1.29 43.83 30.06
C PRO A 32 -1.41 42.63 29.11
N LEU A 33 -1.40 41.43 29.66
CA LEU A 33 -1.49 40.16 28.93
C LEU A 33 -2.71 40.09 27.94
N TYR A 34 -3.70 40.96 28.14
CA TYR A 34 -4.88 41.09 27.28
C TYR A 34 -4.80 42.29 26.30
N ALA A 35 -3.75 43.10 26.34
CA ALA A 35 -3.60 44.27 25.47
C ALA A 35 -2.63 44.02 24.31
N ALA A 36 -1.72 43.08 24.42
CA ALA A 36 -0.84 42.66 23.33
C ALA A 36 -1.51 41.54 22.55
N VAL A 37 -2.63 41.81 21.91
CA VAL A 37 -3.09 40.93 20.85
C VAL A 37 -2.26 41.25 19.61
N THR A 38 -1.02 40.78 19.56
CA THR A 38 -0.51 40.31 18.27
C THR A 38 -1.60 39.36 17.78
N VAL A 39 -2.23 39.69 16.67
CA VAL A 39 -3.27 38.83 16.08
C VAL A 39 -2.65 37.44 15.93
N ASP A 40 -2.90 36.63 16.93
CA ASP A 40 -2.38 35.28 16.96
C ASP A 40 -3.02 34.55 15.78
N LYS A 41 -2.21 33.78 15.06
CA LYS A 41 -2.70 33.05 13.89
C LYS A 41 -3.99 32.32 14.29
N PRO A 42 -5.07 32.43 13.52
CA PRO A 42 -6.28 31.69 13.81
C PRO A 42 -6.00 30.20 13.86
N THR A 43 -6.65 29.51 14.77
CA THR A 43 -6.51 28.05 14.90
C THR A 43 -7.66 27.36 14.20
N LEU A 44 -7.35 26.53 13.21
CA LEU A 44 -8.28 25.57 12.64
C LEU A 44 -8.14 24.25 13.39
N ALA A 45 -9.14 23.88 14.17
CA ALA A 45 -9.21 22.59 14.84
C ALA A 45 -10.04 21.61 14.01
N LEU A 46 -9.44 20.49 13.65
CA LEU A 46 -10.08 19.42 12.90
C LEU A 46 -10.49 18.31 13.88
N ALA A 47 -11.80 18.08 14.00
CA ALA A 47 -12.34 16.91 14.68
C ALA A 47 -12.49 15.79 13.66
N LEU A 48 -11.60 14.82 13.70
CA LEU A 48 -11.53 13.77 12.69
C LEU A 48 -12.18 12.48 13.21
N SER A 49 -13.10 11.94 12.41
CA SER A 49 -13.50 10.54 12.56
C SER A 49 -12.39 9.66 11.97
N VAL A 50 -11.86 8.76 12.79
CA VAL A 50 -10.81 7.81 12.40
C VAL A 50 -11.31 6.39 12.44
N GLU A 51 -12.62 6.21 12.31
CA GLU A 51 -13.25 4.90 12.31
C GLU A 51 -12.93 4.08 11.05
N PHE A 52 -13.02 2.78 11.21
CA PHE A 52 -12.81 1.79 10.17
C PHE A 52 -13.46 2.10 8.81
N PRO A 53 -14.72 2.60 8.71
CA PRO A 53 -15.33 2.89 7.42
C PRO A 53 -14.56 3.92 6.58
N THR A 54 -13.71 4.76 7.19
CA THR A 54 -12.93 5.77 6.45
C THR A 54 -11.85 5.17 5.55
N VAL A 55 -11.41 3.93 5.80
CA VAL A 55 -10.51 3.20 4.92
C VAL A 55 -11.24 2.50 3.77
N GLY A 56 -12.57 2.59 3.72
CA GLY A 56 -13.38 2.08 2.63
C GLY A 56 -13.08 2.75 1.29
N ALA A 57 -13.53 2.10 0.21
CA ALA A 57 -13.31 2.59 -1.14
C ALA A 57 -13.91 3.98 -1.35
N GLN A 58 -13.12 4.91 -1.88
CA GLN A 58 -13.60 6.23 -2.30
C GLN A 58 -14.60 6.11 -3.45
N TYR A 59 -14.31 5.23 -4.38
CA TYR A 59 -15.16 4.96 -5.54
C TYR A 59 -15.79 3.59 -5.40
N VAL A 60 -17.09 3.56 -5.24
CA VAL A 60 -17.85 2.31 -5.04
C VAL A 60 -18.50 1.80 -6.32
N ASP A 61 -18.53 2.60 -7.36
CA ASP A 61 -19.08 2.22 -8.66
C ASP A 61 -18.34 1.03 -9.25
N SER A 62 -19.08 0.04 -9.70
CA SER A 62 -18.54 -1.19 -10.25
C SER A 62 -17.94 -1.04 -11.66
N ASN A 63 -18.22 0.06 -12.35
CA ASN A 63 -17.81 0.27 -13.73
C ASN A 63 -16.79 1.41 -13.85
N TYR A 64 -15.61 1.06 -14.31
CA TYR A 64 -14.61 2.06 -14.68
C TYR A 64 -14.92 2.68 -16.05
N SER A 65 -14.66 3.98 -16.17
CA SER A 65 -14.60 4.67 -17.46
C SER A 65 -13.48 5.70 -17.47
N ASN A 66 -12.67 5.72 -18.52
CA ASN A 66 -11.63 6.73 -18.69
C ASN A 66 -12.19 8.15 -18.95
N THR A 67 -13.49 8.27 -19.24
CA THR A 67 -14.15 9.58 -19.41
C THR A 67 -14.36 10.30 -18.10
N ASN A 68 -14.47 9.54 -17.00
CA ASN A 68 -14.55 10.10 -15.64
C ASN A 68 -13.14 10.29 -15.10
N GLU A 69 -12.90 11.40 -14.42
CA GLU A 69 -11.68 11.63 -13.66
C GLU A 69 -11.83 11.10 -12.24
N TYR A 70 -10.90 10.24 -11.84
CA TYR A 70 -10.82 9.71 -10.48
C TYR A 70 -9.60 10.29 -9.79
N LEU A 71 -9.83 11.08 -8.76
CA LEU A 71 -8.77 11.68 -7.96
C LEU A 71 -8.18 10.69 -6.96
N GLY A 72 -6.90 10.83 -6.65
CA GLY A 72 -6.20 9.99 -5.69
C GLY A 72 -4.71 10.26 -5.66
N TYR A 73 -3.95 9.28 -5.17
CA TYR A 73 -2.50 9.40 -5.08
C TYR A 73 -1.80 9.31 -6.44
N TYR A 74 -2.45 8.69 -7.43
CA TYR A 74 -1.94 8.62 -8.80
C TYR A 74 -2.38 9.85 -9.59
N ASP A 75 -1.55 10.32 -10.49
CA ASP A 75 -1.94 11.34 -11.45
C ASP A 75 -2.85 10.72 -12.51
N ALA A 76 -4.09 11.20 -12.62
CA ALA A 76 -5.07 10.65 -13.55
C ALA A 76 -4.66 10.79 -15.02
N GLU A 77 -3.85 11.79 -15.36
CA GLU A 77 -3.35 12.05 -16.70
C GLU A 77 -1.96 11.44 -16.98
N SER A 78 -1.55 10.47 -16.15
CA SER A 78 -0.25 9.79 -16.28
C SER A 78 -0.38 8.28 -16.38
N CYS A 79 0.63 7.68 -16.99
CA CYS A 79 0.81 6.24 -17.13
C CYS A 79 1.90 5.75 -16.18
N TYR A 80 1.70 4.56 -15.63
CA TYR A 80 2.53 3.98 -14.61
C TYR A 80 2.98 2.57 -14.98
N SER A 81 4.22 2.24 -14.62
CA SER A 81 4.70 0.87 -14.53
C SER A 81 4.91 0.47 -13.08
N TYR A 82 4.77 -0.81 -12.78
CA TYR A 82 5.07 -1.30 -11.45
C TYR A 82 6.55 -1.66 -11.33
N ASN A 83 7.25 -1.00 -10.42
CA ASN A 83 8.65 -1.27 -10.10
C ASN A 83 8.73 -2.39 -9.06
N ASN A 84 8.89 -3.60 -9.54
CA ASN A 84 9.01 -4.79 -8.71
C ASN A 84 10.44 -5.06 -8.23
N THR A 85 11.42 -4.45 -8.86
CA THR A 85 12.86 -4.61 -8.56
C THR A 85 13.51 -3.24 -8.33
N PRO A 86 13.11 -2.53 -7.24
CA PRO A 86 13.66 -1.25 -6.92
C PRO A 86 15.16 -1.35 -6.66
N THR A 87 15.91 -0.35 -7.10
CA THR A 87 17.39 -0.30 -6.99
C THR A 87 17.86 0.57 -5.82
N GLU A 88 16.95 1.21 -5.12
CA GLU A 88 17.27 2.03 -3.96
C GLU A 88 17.86 1.18 -2.83
N THR A 89 18.86 1.71 -2.15
CA THR A 89 19.39 1.08 -0.94
C THR A 89 18.43 1.33 0.21
N PRO A 90 17.85 0.28 0.81
CA PRO A 90 16.96 0.46 1.95
C PRO A 90 17.64 1.13 3.12
N ALA A 91 16.95 2.06 3.77
CA ALA A 91 17.42 2.80 4.93
C ALA A 91 16.34 2.84 6.02
N GLY A 92 16.71 3.13 7.25
CA GLY A 92 15.75 3.38 8.32
C GLY A 92 14.87 2.19 8.72
N GLY A 93 15.35 0.95 8.52
CA GLY A 93 14.58 -0.27 8.85
C GLY A 93 13.68 -0.77 7.72
N PHE A 94 13.66 -0.09 6.58
CA PHE A 94 12.98 -0.56 5.38
C PHE A 94 13.74 -1.71 4.71
N THR A 95 13.02 -2.52 3.96
CA THR A 95 13.54 -3.59 3.10
C THR A 95 13.37 -3.24 1.63
N ALA A 96 13.97 -3.99 0.71
CA ALA A 96 13.77 -3.79 -0.72
C ALA A 96 12.28 -3.90 -1.12
N ALA A 97 11.50 -4.75 -0.44
CA ALA A 97 10.07 -4.89 -0.68
C ALA A 97 9.27 -3.60 -0.35
N ASP A 98 9.79 -2.77 0.55
CA ASP A 98 9.14 -1.53 0.93
C ASP A 98 9.25 -0.47 -0.16
N TYR A 99 10.22 -0.59 -1.05
CA TYR A 99 10.42 0.31 -2.19
C TYR A 99 9.65 -0.11 -3.44
N LYS A 100 9.01 -1.29 -3.48
CA LYS A 100 8.13 -1.69 -4.59
C LYS A 100 6.94 -0.75 -4.67
N ARG A 101 6.71 -0.20 -5.87
CA ARG A 101 5.73 0.88 -6.09
C ARG A 101 5.38 1.04 -7.57
N PHE A 102 4.44 1.87 -7.85
CA PHE A 102 4.19 2.39 -9.19
C PHE A 102 5.04 3.62 -9.45
N ASP A 103 5.78 3.60 -10.56
CA ASP A 103 6.57 4.72 -11.05
C ASP A 103 5.92 5.29 -12.32
N ARG A 104 5.85 6.63 -12.42
CA ARG A 104 5.34 7.30 -13.61
C ARG A 104 6.29 7.07 -14.78
N ILE A 105 5.74 6.69 -15.94
CA ILE A 105 6.53 6.47 -17.16
C ILE A 105 6.18 7.43 -18.30
N GLY A 106 5.08 8.16 -18.20
CA GLY A 106 4.69 9.11 -19.23
C GLY A 106 3.32 9.71 -19.01
N ALA A 107 2.90 10.60 -19.92
CA ALA A 107 1.55 11.14 -19.91
C ALA A 107 0.55 10.14 -20.52
N ALA A 108 -0.67 10.14 -20.00
CA ALA A 108 -1.78 9.42 -20.60
C ALA A 108 -2.44 10.24 -21.72
N THR A 109 -3.07 9.56 -22.66
CA THR A 109 -3.91 10.20 -23.68
C THR A 109 -5.37 9.97 -23.33
N SER A 110 -6.08 11.01 -22.93
CA SER A 110 -7.46 10.90 -22.43
C SER A 110 -7.58 9.82 -21.34
N ARG A 111 -6.67 9.81 -20.39
CA ARG A 111 -6.56 8.87 -19.28
C ARG A 111 -6.37 7.40 -19.69
N LYS A 112 -5.94 7.18 -20.93
CA LYS A 112 -5.59 5.85 -21.47
C LYS A 112 -4.10 5.71 -21.60
N CYS A 113 -3.60 4.51 -21.36
CA CYS A 113 -2.19 4.15 -21.50
C CYS A 113 -2.02 2.99 -22.48
N THR A 114 -0.87 2.96 -23.13
CA THR A 114 -0.46 1.83 -23.98
C THR A 114 0.57 1.04 -23.21
N ASP A 115 0.32 -0.26 -22.99
CA ASP A 115 1.19 -1.18 -22.28
C ASP A 115 1.62 -0.70 -20.87
N ALA A 116 0.70 -0.05 -20.18
CA ALA A 116 0.95 0.53 -18.86
C ALA A 116 -0.36 0.64 -18.06
N PHE A 117 -0.24 0.86 -16.77
CA PHE A 117 -1.39 1.19 -15.93
C PHE A 117 -1.76 2.66 -16.08
N SER A 118 -3.05 2.94 -16.24
CA SER A 118 -3.58 4.30 -16.14
C SER A 118 -3.64 4.73 -14.68
N GLY A 119 -3.11 5.92 -14.35
CA GLY A 119 -3.22 6.49 -13.01
C GLY A 119 -4.68 6.73 -12.62
N ASN A 120 -5.50 7.14 -13.56
CA ASN A 120 -6.94 7.29 -13.38
C ASN A 120 -7.60 5.96 -12.95
N PHE A 121 -7.22 4.87 -13.61
CA PHE A 121 -7.68 3.52 -13.25
C PHE A 121 -7.19 3.11 -11.86
N LEU A 122 -5.93 3.34 -11.54
CA LEU A 122 -5.37 2.99 -10.22
C LEU A 122 -6.07 3.75 -9.08
N ASN A 123 -6.43 5.03 -9.29
CA ASN A 123 -7.24 5.79 -8.34
C ASN A 123 -8.61 5.15 -8.13
N TRP A 124 -9.34 4.88 -9.20
CA TRP A 124 -10.64 4.22 -9.13
C TRP A 124 -10.54 2.85 -8.45
N ALA A 125 -9.50 2.10 -8.79
CA ALA A 125 -9.31 0.72 -8.32
C ALA A 125 -8.99 0.65 -6.83
N SER A 126 -8.17 1.58 -6.30
CA SER A 126 -7.51 1.37 -5.01
C SER A 126 -7.60 2.52 -4.02
N ASN A 127 -8.15 3.67 -4.38
CA ASN A 127 -8.17 4.81 -3.47
C ASN A 127 -9.22 4.67 -2.36
N SER A 128 -8.86 5.03 -1.13
CA SER A 128 -9.77 5.04 0.02
C SER A 128 -10.22 6.46 0.37
N ALA A 129 -11.32 6.59 1.13
CA ALA A 129 -11.84 7.89 1.55
C ALA A 129 -10.84 8.66 2.42
N ILE A 130 -10.15 7.99 3.34
CA ILE A 130 -9.15 8.63 4.20
C ILE A 130 -7.92 9.10 3.39
N ASP A 131 -7.57 8.42 2.31
CA ASP A 131 -6.46 8.84 1.45
C ASP A 131 -6.75 10.18 0.77
N MET A 132 -8.01 10.45 0.42
CA MET A 132 -8.42 11.75 -0.11
C MET A 132 -8.27 12.85 0.93
N LEU A 133 -8.65 12.59 2.17
CA LEU A 133 -8.46 13.53 3.27
C LEU A 133 -6.97 13.80 3.50
N ARG A 134 -6.14 12.76 3.55
CA ARG A 134 -4.68 12.88 3.68
C ARG A 134 -4.06 13.65 2.52
N LEU A 135 -4.51 13.39 1.30
CA LEU A 135 -4.05 14.13 0.12
C LEU A 135 -4.35 15.61 0.25
N ALA A 136 -5.58 15.98 0.64
CA ALA A 136 -6.00 17.36 0.80
C ALA A 136 -5.26 18.06 1.94
N LEU A 137 -5.09 17.40 3.08
CA LEU A 137 -4.51 18.02 4.29
C LEU A 137 -2.98 18.11 4.24
N SER A 138 -2.28 17.03 3.82
CA SER A 138 -0.82 16.91 3.94
C SER A 138 -0.10 16.56 2.64
N GLY A 139 -0.83 16.37 1.54
CA GLY A 139 -0.26 15.89 0.29
C GLY A 139 -0.14 14.37 0.21
N GLY A 140 -0.85 13.65 1.08
CA GLY A 140 -0.90 12.19 1.11
C GLY A 140 -0.13 11.55 2.27
N ASP A 141 -0.23 10.24 2.36
CA ASP A 141 0.46 9.43 3.37
C ASP A 141 1.84 9.03 2.86
N ARG A 142 2.88 9.66 3.41
CA ARG A 142 4.27 9.45 3.00
C ARG A 142 4.85 8.21 3.66
N TYR A 143 4.88 7.12 2.93
CA TYR A 143 5.46 5.86 3.39
C TYR A 143 7.00 5.91 3.36
N ILE A 144 7.57 6.43 2.27
CA ILE A 144 9.01 6.73 2.16
C ILE A 144 9.13 8.23 1.87
N ASP A 145 9.96 8.91 2.64
CA ASP A 145 10.23 10.34 2.46
C ASP A 145 11.71 10.64 2.71
N THR A 146 12.51 10.49 1.66
CA THR A 146 13.94 10.84 1.64
C THR A 146 14.14 12.15 0.89
N SER A 147 15.39 12.65 0.81
CA SER A 147 15.68 13.86 0.03
C SER A 147 15.21 13.75 -1.42
N ASP A 148 15.36 12.58 -2.02
CA ASP A 148 15.21 12.37 -3.48
C ASP A 148 14.00 11.54 -3.88
N LEU A 149 13.35 10.90 -2.93
CA LEU A 149 12.24 10.00 -3.17
C LEU A 149 11.11 10.25 -2.17
N THR A 150 9.90 10.45 -2.67
CA THR A 150 8.69 10.40 -1.86
C THR A 150 7.73 9.37 -2.44
N VAL A 151 7.36 8.40 -1.63
CA VAL A 151 6.40 7.36 -1.97
C VAL A 151 5.19 7.52 -1.07
N LEU A 152 4.03 7.70 -1.67
CA LEU A 152 2.77 7.65 -0.97
C LEU A 152 2.25 6.22 -0.94
N GLN A 153 1.62 5.84 0.16
CA GLN A 153 0.97 4.55 0.33
C GLN A 153 -0.49 4.73 0.72
N ARG A 154 -1.36 3.95 0.09
CA ARG A 154 -2.77 3.89 0.48
C ARG A 154 -2.91 3.43 1.93
N ALA A 155 -3.93 3.93 2.63
CA ALA A 155 -4.32 3.44 3.94
C ALA A 155 -4.46 1.92 3.97
N VAL A 156 -4.01 1.31 5.07
CA VAL A 156 -4.06 -0.14 5.23
C VAL A 156 -5.51 -0.57 5.49
N ILE A 157 -6.04 -1.41 4.61
CA ILE A 157 -7.37 -1.99 4.78
C ILE A 157 -7.27 -3.13 5.81
N PRO A 158 -8.20 -3.22 6.77
CA PRO A 158 -8.11 -4.17 7.87
C PRO A 158 -8.12 -5.64 7.45
N ASP A 159 -8.78 -5.97 6.38
CA ASP A 159 -8.87 -7.35 5.91
C ASP A 159 -7.56 -7.80 5.26
N GLY A 160 -6.87 -8.70 5.91
CA GLY A 160 -5.62 -9.28 5.44
C GLY A 160 -5.77 -10.65 4.77
N ASP A 161 -6.98 -11.21 4.75
CA ASP A 161 -7.23 -12.50 4.12
C ASP A 161 -7.49 -12.35 2.61
N PRO A 162 -6.54 -12.76 1.75
CA PRO A 162 -6.70 -12.65 0.31
C PRO A 162 -7.85 -13.50 -0.24
N ILE A 163 -8.28 -14.53 0.48
CA ILE A 163 -9.38 -15.40 0.07
C ILE A 163 -10.72 -14.65 0.18
N CYS A 164 -10.85 -13.81 1.22
CA CYS A 164 -12.07 -13.07 1.51
C CYS A 164 -12.12 -11.67 0.88
N MET A 165 -11.04 -11.17 0.31
CA MET A 165 -10.94 -9.79 -0.20
C MET A 165 -11.99 -9.46 -1.27
N TRP A 166 -12.45 -10.45 -2.03
CA TRP A 166 -13.44 -10.29 -3.09
C TRP A 166 -14.85 -9.99 -2.57
N ASN A 167 -15.08 -10.18 -1.28
CA ASN A 167 -16.37 -10.00 -0.60
C ASN A 167 -16.39 -8.84 0.40
N SER A 168 -15.37 -8.02 0.45
CA SER A 168 -15.34 -6.88 1.35
C SER A 168 -16.49 -5.90 1.03
N SER A 169 -17.31 -5.59 2.02
CA SER A 169 -18.38 -4.61 1.88
C SER A 169 -17.85 -3.17 1.86
N ASN A 170 -16.75 -2.92 2.57
CA ASN A 170 -16.16 -1.58 2.67
C ASN A 170 -15.25 -1.27 1.48
N PHE A 171 -14.66 -2.29 0.90
CA PHE A 171 -13.85 -2.16 -0.31
C PHE A 171 -14.25 -3.23 -1.31
N PRO A 172 -15.41 -3.10 -1.95
CA PRO A 172 -15.94 -4.13 -2.83
C PRO A 172 -15.02 -4.37 -4.03
N ALA A 173 -14.96 -5.63 -4.46
CA ALA A 173 -14.29 -5.97 -5.71
C ALA A 173 -14.99 -5.30 -6.88
N LYS A 174 -14.21 -4.82 -7.83
CA LYS A 174 -14.66 -4.04 -8.98
C LYS A 174 -14.27 -4.72 -10.28
N GLN A 175 -15.01 -4.43 -11.35
CA GLN A 175 -14.81 -5.04 -12.65
C GLN A 175 -14.35 -4.01 -13.68
N LEU A 176 -13.23 -4.31 -14.33
CA LEU A 176 -12.77 -3.63 -15.53
C LEU A 176 -13.26 -4.43 -16.74
N SER A 177 -14.23 -3.86 -17.45
CA SER A 177 -14.80 -4.53 -18.62
C SER A 177 -13.78 -4.66 -19.75
N ARG A 178 -13.67 -5.87 -20.32
CA ARG A 178 -12.84 -6.13 -21.51
C ARG A 178 -13.24 -5.27 -22.71
N ASN A 179 -14.52 -4.96 -22.84
CA ASN A 179 -15.06 -4.17 -23.94
C ASN A 179 -15.18 -2.67 -23.61
N GLY A 180 -14.67 -2.26 -22.47
CA GLY A 180 -14.64 -0.87 -22.07
C GLY A 180 -13.79 -0.03 -23.02
N GLY A 181 -14.41 1.00 -23.64
CA GLY A 181 -13.76 1.85 -24.63
C GLY A 181 -13.59 1.22 -26.02
N GLY A 182 -14.09 -0.01 -26.22
CA GLY A 182 -13.99 -0.80 -27.45
C GLY A 182 -13.70 -2.26 -27.15
N THR A 183 -13.93 -3.14 -28.12
CA THR A 183 -13.71 -4.59 -27.94
C THR A 183 -12.26 -4.89 -27.59
N GLY A 184 -12.02 -5.51 -26.44
CA GLY A 184 -10.69 -5.94 -25.99
C GLY A 184 -9.75 -4.81 -25.56
N THR A 185 -10.24 -3.59 -25.37
CA THR A 185 -9.37 -2.43 -25.05
C THR A 185 -9.21 -2.17 -23.58
N TYR A 186 -10.06 -2.72 -22.70
CA TYR A 186 -10.02 -2.51 -21.25
C TYR A 186 -9.82 -1.03 -20.86
N TRP A 187 -10.43 -0.12 -21.61
CA TRP A 187 -10.29 1.33 -21.45
C TRP A 187 -8.84 1.85 -21.58
N GLY A 188 -7.87 1.05 -22.06
CA GLY A 188 -6.45 1.38 -22.00
C GLY A 188 -5.95 1.57 -20.56
N ALA A 189 -6.46 0.76 -19.64
CA ALA A 189 -6.26 0.94 -18.20
C ALA A 189 -5.11 0.10 -17.61
N VAL A 190 -4.75 -0.99 -18.28
CA VAL A 190 -3.80 -2.00 -17.79
C VAL A 190 -2.79 -2.42 -18.86
N PRO A 191 -1.63 -2.97 -18.48
CA PRO A 191 -0.60 -3.42 -19.42
C PRO A 191 -1.08 -4.57 -20.33
N THR A 192 -0.50 -4.65 -21.52
CA THR A 192 -0.77 -5.68 -22.53
C THR A 192 -0.57 -7.10 -21.99
N ALA A 193 0.45 -7.31 -21.15
CA ALA A 193 0.69 -8.61 -20.54
C ALA A 193 -0.48 -9.07 -19.67
N MET A 194 -1.09 -8.15 -18.91
CA MET A 194 -2.28 -8.45 -18.11
C MET A 194 -3.50 -8.76 -19.00
N ILE A 195 -3.66 -8.02 -20.09
CA ILE A 195 -4.72 -8.27 -21.09
C ILE A 195 -4.56 -9.66 -21.70
N THR A 196 -3.33 -10.04 -22.03
CA THR A 196 -3.02 -11.37 -22.59
C THR A 196 -3.36 -12.47 -21.57
N GLN A 197 -3.01 -12.28 -20.31
CA GLN A 197 -3.35 -13.24 -19.24
C GLN A 197 -4.87 -13.31 -19.00
N ALA A 198 -5.59 -12.20 -19.13
CA ALA A 198 -7.03 -12.18 -18.98
C ALA A 198 -7.75 -13.03 -20.05
N ASN A 199 -7.08 -13.31 -21.16
CA ASN A 199 -7.53 -14.21 -22.22
C ASN A 199 -9.00 -13.99 -22.63
N GLY A 200 -9.36 -12.74 -22.84
CA GLY A 200 -10.71 -12.34 -23.23
C GLY A 200 -11.74 -12.28 -22.11
N SER A 201 -11.34 -12.45 -20.87
CA SER A 201 -12.20 -12.24 -19.70
C SER A 201 -12.15 -10.80 -19.23
N ASP A 202 -13.15 -10.35 -18.50
CA ASP A 202 -13.06 -9.11 -17.72
C ASP A 202 -12.01 -9.24 -16.62
N ILE A 203 -11.46 -8.11 -16.21
CA ILE A 203 -10.47 -8.06 -15.11
C ILE A 203 -11.16 -7.58 -13.84
N TRP A 204 -11.09 -8.38 -12.81
CA TRP A 204 -11.56 -8.04 -11.47
C TRP A 204 -10.42 -7.50 -10.62
N VAL A 205 -10.73 -6.48 -9.82
CA VAL A 205 -9.80 -5.84 -8.88
C VAL A 205 -10.31 -5.99 -7.47
N ALA A 206 -9.46 -6.46 -6.59
CA ALA A 206 -9.75 -6.51 -5.16
C ALA A 206 -8.60 -5.92 -4.36
N ASN A 207 -8.89 -5.47 -3.14
CA ASN A 207 -7.94 -4.81 -2.28
C ASN A 207 -7.97 -5.41 -0.89
N THR A 208 -6.79 -5.59 -0.29
CA THR A 208 -6.62 -5.96 1.11
C THR A 208 -5.32 -5.38 1.63
N LEU A 209 -5.24 -5.03 2.90
CA LEU A 209 -4.10 -4.32 3.46
C LEU A 209 -3.73 -3.10 2.58
N ASN A 210 -2.47 -3.00 2.19
CA ASN A 210 -1.98 -2.00 1.22
C ASN A 210 -1.75 -2.61 -0.19
N ARG A 211 -2.50 -3.67 -0.56
CA ARG A 211 -2.28 -4.48 -1.75
C ARG A 211 -3.46 -4.43 -2.69
N ILE A 212 -3.16 -4.51 -3.98
CA ILE A 212 -4.12 -4.62 -5.08
C ILE A 212 -3.93 -5.99 -5.72
N TYR A 213 -5.02 -6.69 -5.95
CA TYR A 213 -5.06 -7.99 -6.60
C TYR A 213 -5.90 -7.91 -7.87
N PHE A 214 -5.48 -8.63 -8.89
CA PHE A 214 -6.21 -8.74 -10.14
C PHE A 214 -6.55 -10.20 -10.43
N GLY A 215 -7.71 -10.43 -11.01
CA GLY A 215 -8.19 -11.77 -11.37
C GLY A 215 -9.13 -11.74 -12.55
N THR A 216 -9.50 -12.92 -13.08
CA THR A 216 -10.42 -13.06 -14.21
C THR A 216 -11.84 -13.41 -13.80
N SER A 217 -12.08 -13.68 -12.53
CA SER A 217 -13.41 -13.95 -12.00
C SER A 217 -13.53 -13.47 -10.56
N ARG A 218 -14.74 -13.05 -10.22
CA ARG A 218 -15.17 -12.88 -8.83
C ARG A 218 -16.08 -14.05 -8.51
N THR A 219 -15.60 -15.01 -7.75
CA THR A 219 -16.45 -16.06 -7.23
C THR A 219 -16.79 -15.79 -5.79
N GLY A 220 -18.06 -15.91 -5.50
CA GLY A 220 -18.72 -15.33 -4.36
C GLY A 220 -18.43 -15.92 -2.98
N GLY A 221 -17.20 -16.33 -2.65
CA GLY A 221 -16.91 -16.84 -1.31
C GLY A 221 -15.45 -16.72 -0.91
N CYS A 222 -15.20 -16.62 0.40
CA CYS A 222 -13.91 -16.95 0.97
C CYS A 222 -13.54 -18.38 0.54
N GLY A 223 -12.32 -18.63 0.13
CA GLY A 223 -11.85 -19.92 -0.34
C GLY A 223 -11.70 -20.05 -1.86
N ASN A 224 -12.02 -19.01 -2.63
CA ASN A 224 -11.76 -19.02 -4.06
C ASN A 224 -10.51 -18.23 -4.43
N THR A 225 -9.44 -18.94 -4.68
CA THR A 225 -8.12 -18.41 -4.99
C THR A 225 -7.88 -18.21 -6.49
N THR A 226 -8.79 -18.68 -7.36
CA THR A 226 -8.61 -18.55 -8.81
C THR A 226 -8.74 -17.12 -9.28
N ALA A 227 -9.36 -16.27 -8.47
CA ALA A 227 -9.72 -14.92 -8.85
C ALA A 227 -8.55 -13.91 -8.88
N TYR A 228 -7.41 -14.17 -8.23
CA TYR A 228 -6.34 -13.18 -8.08
C TYR A 228 -5.03 -13.54 -8.78
N ASN A 229 -5.06 -14.45 -9.74
CA ASN A 229 -3.85 -14.90 -10.44
C ASN A 229 -3.43 -14.02 -11.61
N LEU A 230 -4.20 -13.03 -11.94
CA LEU A 230 -3.91 -12.13 -13.03
C LEU A 230 -2.91 -11.06 -12.59
N GLY A 231 -1.89 -10.82 -13.39
CA GLY A 231 -0.80 -9.94 -13.01
C GLY A 231 0.12 -10.54 -11.95
N GLY A 232 -0.10 -11.81 -11.63
CA GLY A 232 0.68 -12.55 -10.67
C GLY A 232 2.08 -12.89 -11.15
N PRO A 233 2.81 -13.57 -10.32
CA PRO A 233 4.25 -13.68 -10.43
C PRO A 233 4.72 -14.48 -11.64
N VAL A 234 5.89 -14.12 -12.09
CA VAL A 234 6.68 -14.85 -13.05
C VAL A 234 7.83 -15.50 -12.27
N GLY A 235 7.70 -16.77 -11.97
CA GLY A 235 8.74 -17.53 -11.28
C GLY A 235 8.57 -17.64 -9.75
N GLY A 236 9.26 -18.56 -9.16
CA GLY A 236 9.19 -18.86 -7.72
C GLY A 236 7.91 -19.58 -7.31
N ASN A 237 7.28 -19.14 -6.25
CA ASN A 237 6.14 -19.81 -5.64
C ASN A 237 4.77 -19.55 -6.31
N SER A 238 4.75 -19.15 -7.53
CA SER A 238 3.57 -18.56 -8.13
C SER A 238 2.92 -19.43 -9.15
N MET A 239 1.61 -19.42 -9.08
CA MET A 239 0.79 -19.97 -10.15
C MET A 239 0.93 -19.06 -11.36
N GLU A 240 1.48 -19.60 -12.41
CA GLU A 240 1.79 -18.90 -13.64
C GLU A 240 0.67 -18.98 -14.66
N SER A 241 -0.34 -19.78 -14.38
CA SER A 241 -1.59 -19.83 -15.13
C SER A 241 -2.77 -19.72 -14.18
N PRO A 242 -3.96 -19.38 -14.67
CA PRO A 242 -5.17 -19.51 -13.88
C PRO A 242 -5.31 -20.91 -13.31
N ILE A 243 -5.72 -21.01 -12.04
CA ILE A 243 -6.02 -22.31 -11.42
C ILE A 243 -7.32 -22.82 -12.04
N ARG A 244 -7.29 -24.06 -12.50
CA ARG A 244 -8.48 -24.76 -12.99
C ARG A 244 -8.82 -25.93 -12.10
N SER A 245 -10.09 -26.28 -12.08
CA SER A 245 -10.59 -27.46 -11.37
C SER A 245 -10.55 -28.68 -12.27
N GLU A 246 -10.10 -29.79 -11.72
CA GLU A 246 -10.07 -31.09 -12.39
C GLU A 246 -10.71 -32.16 -11.52
N SER A 247 -11.44 -33.07 -12.13
CA SER A 247 -12.11 -34.19 -11.44
C SER A 247 -11.40 -35.52 -11.58
N THR A 248 -10.44 -35.60 -12.49
CA THR A 248 -9.71 -36.84 -12.80
C THR A 248 -8.21 -36.63 -12.64
N PHE A 249 -7.61 -37.35 -11.70
CA PHE A 249 -6.19 -37.35 -11.52
C PHE A 249 -5.50 -38.18 -12.62
N PRO A 250 -4.41 -37.71 -13.23
CA PRO A 250 -3.70 -38.45 -14.26
C PRO A 250 -3.17 -39.79 -13.72
N SER A 251 -3.32 -40.85 -14.53
CA SER A 251 -2.90 -42.22 -14.15
C SER A 251 -1.41 -42.42 -14.23
N SER A 252 -0.66 -41.52 -14.88
CA SER A 252 0.80 -41.67 -15.09
C SER A 252 1.46 -40.30 -15.26
N GLY A 253 2.79 -40.29 -15.15
CA GLY A 253 3.62 -39.09 -15.37
C GLY A 253 3.58 -38.07 -14.25
N MET A 254 2.99 -38.42 -13.10
CA MET A 254 2.91 -37.52 -11.94
C MET A 254 4.02 -37.80 -10.94
N THR A 255 4.66 -36.76 -10.45
CA THR A 255 5.65 -36.83 -9.37
C THR A 255 5.04 -36.17 -8.14
N GLN A 256 4.91 -36.90 -7.04
CA GLN A 256 4.51 -36.34 -5.75
C GLN A 256 5.67 -35.52 -5.17
N CYS A 257 5.40 -34.30 -4.74
CA CYS A 257 6.42 -33.43 -4.14
C CYS A 257 6.09 -32.95 -2.73
N ILE A 258 4.81 -32.89 -2.37
CA ILE A 258 4.41 -32.63 -0.98
C ILE A 258 3.39 -33.71 -0.57
N ASP A 259 3.72 -34.40 0.51
CA ASP A 259 2.83 -35.40 1.14
C ASP A 259 2.06 -34.74 2.28
N GLY A 260 1.06 -33.94 1.92
CA GLY A 260 0.28 -33.14 2.85
C GLY A 260 -0.02 -31.75 2.32
N GLU A 261 -0.38 -30.85 3.21
CA GLU A 261 -0.83 -29.49 2.87
C GLU A 261 0.23 -28.41 3.12
N THR A 262 1.41 -28.77 3.63
CA THR A 262 2.51 -27.85 3.91
C THR A 262 3.83 -28.41 3.40
N GLY A 263 4.68 -27.55 2.89
CA GLY A 263 6.00 -27.95 2.40
C GLY A 263 6.45 -27.11 1.20
N THR A 264 7.54 -27.58 0.57
CA THR A 264 8.06 -26.97 -0.67
C THR A 264 8.15 -28.04 -1.75
N CYS A 265 7.60 -27.74 -2.91
CA CYS A 265 7.70 -28.55 -4.12
C CYS A 265 8.73 -27.88 -5.04
N SER A 266 9.90 -28.49 -5.19
CA SER A 266 11.00 -27.96 -6.00
C SER A 266 11.12 -28.69 -7.33
N PHE A 267 11.20 -27.94 -8.42
CA PHE A 267 11.45 -28.43 -9.78
C PHE A 267 12.05 -27.31 -10.61
N SER A 268 12.57 -27.63 -11.78
CA SER A 268 13.12 -26.64 -12.72
C SER A 268 12.15 -26.39 -13.86
N GLY A 269 12.07 -25.14 -14.30
CA GLY A 269 11.22 -24.70 -15.41
C GLY A 269 9.73 -24.73 -15.07
N VAL A 270 8.89 -24.61 -16.10
CA VAL A 270 7.44 -24.59 -15.94
C VAL A 270 6.92 -26.03 -15.85
N LYS A 271 6.18 -26.31 -14.79
CA LYS A 271 5.51 -27.60 -14.58
C LYS A 271 4.02 -27.37 -14.33
N GLU A 272 3.21 -28.37 -14.66
CA GLU A 272 1.81 -28.42 -14.26
C GLU A 272 1.73 -29.01 -12.85
N VAL A 273 1.22 -28.22 -11.90
CA VAL A 273 1.12 -28.58 -10.49
C VAL A 273 -0.32 -28.89 -10.14
N TRP A 274 -0.53 -29.98 -9.44
CA TRP A 274 -1.82 -30.52 -9.01
C TRP A 274 -1.89 -30.53 -7.49
N TYR A 275 -2.89 -29.88 -6.92
CA TYR A 275 -3.16 -29.90 -5.50
C TYR A 275 -4.56 -30.41 -5.22
N GLY A 276 -4.70 -31.45 -4.41
CA GLY A 276 -6.01 -32.01 -4.11
C GLY A 276 -5.97 -33.45 -3.61
N ALA A 277 -7.17 -34.08 -3.64
CA ALA A 277 -7.36 -35.48 -3.31
C ALA A 277 -8.60 -36.07 -4.02
N GLY A 278 -8.59 -37.38 -4.25
CA GLY A 278 -9.71 -38.10 -4.86
C GLY A 278 -10.09 -37.58 -6.23
N SER A 279 -11.28 -37.06 -6.37
CA SER A 279 -11.82 -36.50 -7.60
C SER A 279 -11.89 -34.97 -7.58
N LYS A 280 -11.15 -34.30 -6.72
CA LYS A 280 -11.16 -32.83 -6.63
C LYS A 280 -9.74 -32.29 -6.57
N TRP A 281 -9.34 -31.63 -7.65
CA TRP A 281 -8.01 -31.12 -7.85
C TRP A 281 -8.05 -29.70 -8.36
N TYR A 282 -7.15 -28.87 -7.84
CA TYR A 282 -6.80 -27.59 -8.42
C TYR A 282 -5.46 -27.72 -9.13
N VAL A 283 -5.41 -27.19 -10.35
CA VAL A 283 -4.29 -27.39 -11.24
C VAL A 283 -3.88 -26.07 -11.86
N ALA A 284 -2.59 -25.77 -11.82
CA ALA A 284 -2.04 -24.60 -12.49
C ALA A 284 -0.61 -24.85 -12.97
N ALA A 285 -0.14 -24.03 -13.90
CA ALA A 285 1.29 -23.98 -14.22
C ALA A 285 2.04 -23.21 -13.13
N ALA A 286 3.23 -23.68 -12.76
CA ALA A 286 4.16 -22.99 -11.88
C ALA A 286 5.58 -23.11 -12.42
N ASN A 287 6.43 -22.14 -12.10
CA ASN A 287 7.81 -22.09 -12.58
C ASN A 287 8.80 -22.19 -11.40
N ASN A 288 9.77 -23.10 -11.53
CA ASN A 288 10.84 -23.33 -10.57
C ASN A 288 10.38 -23.70 -9.14
N GLY A 289 9.18 -24.26 -8.99
CA GLY A 289 8.69 -24.78 -7.73
C GLY A 289 7.46 -24.07 -7.16
N VAL A 290 6.95 -24.61 -6.06
CA VAL A 290 5.83 -24.05 -5.28
C VAL A 290 6.15 -24.16 -3.80
N SER A 291 6.00 -23.09 -3.06
CA SER A 291 6.13 -23.09 -1.60
C SER A 291 4.77 -23.00 -0.92
N CYS A 292 4.46 -24.02 -0.16
CA CYS A 292 3.29 -24.11 0.68
C CYS A 292 3.65 -24.06 2.17
N THR A 293 4.68 -23.32 2.54
CA THR A 293 5.16 -23.27 3.94
C THR A 293 4.11 -22.73 4.90
N SER A 294 3.20 -21.88 4.42
CA SER A 294 2.04 -21.39 5.17
C SER A 294 0.73 -22.13 4.81
N GLY A 295 0.82 -23.26 4.12
CA GLY A 295 -0.31 -24.06 3.68
C GLY A 295 -0.64 -23.93 2.20
N CYS A 296 -0.83 -25.07 1.53
CA CYS A 296 -1.18 -25.12 0.11
C CYS A 296 -2.59 -24.56 -0.17
N ASN A 297 -3.49 -24.57 0.81
CA ASN A 297 -4.79 -23.92 0.68
C ASN A 297 -4.66 -22.42 0.43
N GLY A 298 -3.63 -21.77 0.98
CA GLY A 298 -3.33 -20.35 0.74
C GLY A 298 -2.75 -20.08 -0.65
N VAL A 299 -2.24 -21.12 -1.33
CA VAL A 299 -1.62 -21.02 -2.66
C VAL A 299 -2.61 -21.40 -3.75
N PHE A 300 -3.32 -22.51 -3.58
CA PHE A 300 -4.20 -23.09 -4.60
C PHE A 300 -5.68 -22.87 -4.31
N GLY A 301 -6.06 -22.58 -3.07
CA GLY A 301 -7.40 -22.75 -2.55
C GLY A 301 -7.64 -24.14 -1.99
N ASP A 302 -8.81 -24.36 -1.45
CA ASP A 302 -9.22 -25.65 -0.87
C ASP A 302 -10.13 -26.42 -1.84
N PRO A 303 -9.58 -27.36 -2.66
CA PRO A 303 -10.40 -28.12 -3.59
C PRO A 303 -11.36 -29.09 -2.90
N ILE A 304 -11.04 -29.52 -1.68
CA ILE A 304 -11.88 -30.42 -0.91
C ILE A 304 -11.65 -30.22 0.59
N SER A 305 -12.61 -29.58 1.23
CA SER A 305 -12.55 -29.26 2.65
C SER A 305 -12.58 -30.51 3.53
N GLY A 306 -11.80 -30.51 4.62
CA GLY A 306 -11.77 -31.57 5.59
C GLY A 306 -11.07 -32.86 5.13
N THR A 307 -10.41 -32.85 3.98
CA THR A 307 -9.66 -33.99 3.44
C THR A 307 -8.20 -33.62 3.28
N ALA A 308 -7.30 -34.48 3.76
CA ALA A 308 -5.86 -34.28 3.55
C ALA A 308 -5.54 -34.34 2.05
N LYS A 309 -4.82 -33.36 1.59
CA LYS A 309 -4.46 -33.16 0.19
C LYS A 309 -2.97 -33.32 -0.04
N LYS A 310 -2.58 -33.55 -1.25
CA LYS A 310 -1.17 -33.70 -1.66
C LYS A 310 -0.87 -32.85 -2.87
N VAL A 311 0.42 -32.56 -3.09
CA VAL A 311 0.88 -31.83 -4.26
C VAL A 311 1.67 -32.76 -5.16
N TYR A 312 1.33 -32.73 -6.44
CA TYR A 312 2.01 -33.43 -7.50
C TYR A 312 2.38 -32.46 -8.63
N TYR A 313 3.36 -32.82 -9.43
CA TYR A 313 3.64 -32.09 -10.66
C TYR A 313 3.96 -33.04 -11.81
N ARG A 314 3.83 -32.53 -13.02
CA ARG A 314 4.30 -33.17 -14.27
C ARG A 314 4.79 -32.12 -15.25
N ASP A 315 5.34 -32.57 -16.38
CA ASP A 315 5.70 -31.65 -17.45
C ASP A 315 4.47 -30.89 -17.95
N TYR A 316 4.66 -29.58 -18.13
CA TYR A 316 3.60 -28.72 -18.66
C TYR A 316 3.54 -28.88 -20.17
N SER A 317 2.40 -29.32 -20.67
CA SER A 317 2.16 -29.53 -22.11
C SER A 317 1.29 -28.43 -22.74
N GLY A 318 0.90 -27.42 -21.99
CA GLY A 318 0.07 -26.32 -22.46
C GLY A 318 0.86 -25.27 -23.24
N THR A 319 0.12 -24.33 -23.80
CA THR A 319 0.67 -23.22 -24.60
C THR A 319 0.95 -21.96 -23.76
N TRP A 320 0.78 -22.04 -22.45
CA TRP A 320 1.05 -20.91 -21.59
C TRP A 320 2.53 -20.51 -21.65
N THR A 321 2.77 -19.25 -21.93
CA THR A 321 4.12 -18.65 -21.93
C THR A 321 4.20 -17.67 -20.79
N PRO A 322 5.25 -17.70 -19.94
CA PRO A 322 5.45 -16.68 -18.94
C PRO A 322 5.40 -15.27 -19.55
N PRO A 323 4.74 -14.30 -18.92
CA PRO A 323 4.83 -12.91 -19.34
C PRO A 323 6.29 -12.47 -19.34
N ALA A 324 6.64 -11.56 -20.25
CA ALA A 324 8.00 -11.02 -20.28
C ALA A 324 8.34 -10.38 -18.93
N SER A 325 9.54 -10.65 -18.43
CA SER A 325 10.01 -10.10 -17.16
C SER A 325 9.95 -8.57 -17.20
N GLY A 326 9.37 -7.96 -16.19
CA GLY A 326 9.27 -6.51 -16.04
C GLY A 326 7.86 -5.93 -16.16
N THR A 327 6.89 -6.67 -16.71
CA THR A 327 5.50 -6.22 -16.83
C THR A 327 4.60 -6.66 -15.68
N LEU A 328 4.96 -7.71 -14.97
CA LEU A 328 4.21 -8.26 -13.85
C LEU A 328 5.12 -8.43 -12.63
N ASN A 329 4.54 -8.37 -11.44
CA ASN A 329 5.33 -8.53 -10.22
C ASN A 329 5.44 -9.99 -9.76
N SER A 330 6.46 -10.28 -8.97
CA SER A 330 6.73 -11.63 -8.45
C SER A 330 5.91 -12.01 -7.21
N ASP A 331 5.09 -11.11 -6.68
CA ASP A 331 4.43 -11.30 -5.39
C ASP A 331 2.97 -11.75 -5.51
N GLY A 332 2.39 -11.76 -6.72
CA GLY A 332 0.97 -12.07 -6.96
C GLY A 332 0.02 -10.93 -6.60
N PHE A 333 0.54 -9.81 -6.16
CA PHE A 333 -0.19 -8.59 -5.84
C PHE A 333 0.69 -7.36 -6.10
N PHE A 334 0.07 -6.21 -6.14
CA PHE A 334 0.74 -4.92 -6.29
C PHE A 334 0.59 -4.12 -5.00
N TYR A 335 1.67 -3.60 -4.45
CA TYR A 335 1.53 -2.63 -3.38
C TYR A 335 0.89 -1.34 -3.91
N SER A 336 -0.13 -0.85 -3.23
CA SER A 336 -0.74 0.44 -3.55
C SER A 336 0.15 1.59 -3.03
N ARG A 337 1.28 1.73 -3.69
CA ARG A 337 2.31 2.73 -3.44
C ARG A 337 2.65 3.42 -4.74
N VAL A 338 2.90 4.71 -4.69
CA VAL A 338 3.24 5.50 -5.87
C VAL A 338 4.31 6.53 -5.56
N GLN A 339 5.30 6.65 -6.41
CA GLN A 339 6.23 7.77 -6.38
C GLN A 339 5.53 9.03 -6.86
N VAL A 340 5.69 10.12 -6.13
CA VAL A 340 5.08 11.41 -6.43
C VAL A 340 6.13 12.50 -6.54
N CYS A 341 5.73 13.65 -7.09
CA CYS A 341 6.61 14.79 -7.31
C CYS A 341 7.82 14.45 -8.18
N ASN A 342 7.59 13.65 -9.21
CA ASN A 342 8.60 13.22 -10.14
C ASN A 342 9.10 14.41 -10.97
N VAL A 343 10.41 14.50 -11.14
CA VAL A 343 11.05 15.49 -12.00
C VAL A 343 11.81 14.80 -13.14
N ASN A 344 11.88 15.45 -14.29
CA ASN A 344 12.74 14.99 -15.37
C ASN A 344 14.22 15.34 -15.09
N SER A 345 15.10 14.98 -16.03
CA SER A 345 16.53 15.29 -15.95
C SER A 345 16.86 16.79 -15.88
N SER A 346 15.92 17.65 -16.27
CA SER A 346 16.04 19.10 -16.17
C SER A 346 15.41 19.68 -14.89
N GLY A 347 14.94 18.83 -13.97
CA GLY A 347 14.33 19.25 -12.69
C GLY A 347 12.89 19.77 -12.83
N VAL A 348 12.22 19.53 -13.95
CA VAL A 348 10.83 19.94 -14.19
C VAL A 348 9.89 18.84 -13.74
N LEU A 349 8.85 19.23 -12.98
CA LEU A 349 7.79 18.33 -12.56
C LEU A 349 7.13 17.66 -13.77
N GLN A 350 6.90 16.36 -13.64
CA GLN A 350 6.33 15.51 -14.69
C GLN A 350 4.84 15.26 -14.51
N ASP A 351 4.34 15.43 -13.31
CA ASP A 351 2.92 15.23 -13.04
C ASP A 351 2.11 16.37 -13.60
N SER A 352 1.04 16.05 -14.32
CA SER A 352 0.08 17.04 -14.82
C SER A 352 -0.78 17.64 -13.68
N ARG A 353 -0.70 17.05 -12.49
CA ARG A 353 -1.33 17.58 -11.28
C ARG A 353 -0.70 18.87 -10.81
N ASP A 354 -0.81 19.87 -11.63
CA ASP A 354 -0.39 21.24 -11.30
C ASP A 354 -1.35 21.90 -10.30
N TYR A 355 -2.09 21.08 -9.53
CA TYR A 355 -2.94 21.54 -8.44
C TYR A 355 -2.14 22.06 -7.25
N GLY A 356 -0.86 22.29 -7.43
CA GLY A 356 0.04 22.66 -6.35
C GLY A 356 0.21 21.56 -5.32
N LEU A 357 0.10 20.29 -5.75
CA LEU A 357 0.42 19.15 -4.89
C LEU A 357 1.89 19.14 -4.52
N CYS A 358 2.77 19.47 -5.45
CA CYS A 358 4.21 19.43 -5.25
C CYS A 358 4.77 20.84 -5.10
N LYS A 359 5.39 21.14 -3.97
CA LYS A 359 6.09 22.39 -3.72
C LYS A 359 7.61 22.17 -3.78
N GLN A 360 8.30 23.08 -4.44
CA GLN A 360 9.75 23.11 -4.39
C GLN A 360 10.21 23.71 -3.06
N TYR A 361 11.13 23.04 -2.39
CA TYR A 361 11.77 23.49 -1.18
C TYR A 361 13.11 24.17 -1.47
N PRO A 362 13.71 24.89 -0.49
CA PRO A 362 14.96 25.64 -0.72
C PRO A 362 16.14 24.80 -1.21
N ASN A 363 16.13 23.49 -0.94
CA ASN A 363 17.13 22.54 -1.45
C ASN A 363 16.89 22.12 -2.92
N GLY A 364 15.91 22.71 -3.59
CA GLY A 364 15.56 22.42 -4.98
C GLY A 364 14.70 21.15 -5.17
N LYS A 365 14.39 20.42 -4.11
CA LYS A 365 13.59 19.19 -4.18
C LYS A 365 12.10 19.49 -4.07
N TYR A 366 11.31 18.71 -4.77
CA TYR A 366 9.85 18.79 -4.71
C TYR A 366 9.29 17.77 -3.73
N LYS A 367 8.30 18.20 -2.94
CA LYS A 367 7.59 17.36 -1.98
C LYS A 367 6.10 17.61 -2.08
N PRO A 368 5.26 16.57 -1.87
CA PRO A 368 3.83 16.76 -1.85
C PRO A 368 3.42 17.63 -0.66
N VAL A 369 2.46 18.52 -0.88
CA VAL A 369 1.96 19.44 0.15
C VAL A 369 0.43 19.49 0.10
N GLY A 370 -0.17 19.64 1.26
CA GLY A 370 -1.59 19.88 1.41
C GLY A 370 -1.87 21.25 2.06
N VAL A 371 -3.10 21.42 2.50
CA VAL A 371 -3.57 22.64 3.16
C VAL A 371 -2.70 23.00 4.38
N ILE A 372 -2.26 22.00 5.14
CA ILE A 372 -1.42 22.20 6.33
C ILE A 372 -0.13 22.95 5.97
N GLN A 373 0.59 22.49 4.96
CA GLN A 373 1.86 23.12 4.57
C GLN A 373 1.65 24.43 3.84
N LYS A 374 0.54 24.58 3.08
CA LYS A 374 0.23 25.81 2.32
C LYS A 374 -0.09 26.99 3.21
N TYR A 375 -0.75 26.74 4.33
CA TYR A 375 -1.26 27.79 5.22
C TYR A 375 -0.57 27.84 6.60
N SER A 376 0.51 27.11 6.81
CA SER A 376 1.25 27.09 8.09
C SER A 376 1.72 28.46 8.56
N ASP A 377 1.96 29.38 7.62
CA ASP A 377 2.38 30.74 7.95
C ASP A 377 1.18 31.64 8.34
N GLN A 378 -0.03 31.26 8.02
CA GLN A 378 -1.25 32.07 8.21
C GLN A 378 -2.13 31.56 9.34
N MET A 379 -2.08 30.27 9.66
CA MET A 379 -2.91 29.67 10.69
C MET A 379 -2.18 28.57 11.46
N ARG A 380 -2.67 28.28 12.66
CA ARG A 380 -2.33 27.08 13.39
C ARG A 380 -3.32 25.98 13.02
N LEU A 381 -2.82 24.77 12.91
CA LEU A 381 -3.63 23.58 12.66
C LEU A 381 -3.54 22.67 13.87
N ALA A 382 -4.68 22.27 14.37
CA ALA A 382 -4.82 21.26 15.39
C ALA A 382 -5.75 20.17 14.88
N ALA A 383 -5.47 18.93 15.21
CA ALA A 383 -6.34 17.81 14.91
C ALA A 383 -6.54 16.97 16.18
N PHE A 384 -7.74 16.49 16.37
CA PHE A 384 -8.05 15.52 17.41
C PHE A 384 -9.02 14.49 16.84
N GLY A 385 -8.84 13.26 17.29
CA GLY A 385 -9.73 12.14 17.02
C GLY A 385 -9.92 11.37 18.31
N TYR A 386 -10.87 10.49 18.34
CA TYR A 386 -11.02 9.58 19.47
C TYR A 386 -10.18 8.31 19.24
N LEU A 387 -9.73 7.72 20.35
CA LEU A 387 -9.07 6.43 20.31
C LEU A 387 -10.12 5.38 19.88
N MET A 388 -9.76 4.58 18.91
CA MET A 388 -10.53 3.41 18.53
C MET A 388 -10.59 2.48 19.73
N ASP A 389 -11.79 2.02 20.06
CA ASP A 389 -11.92 1.02 21.10
C ASP A 389 -11.40 -0.35 20.64
N GLN A 390 -11.22 -1.27 21.57
CA GLN A 390 -10.69 -2.60 21.27
C GLN A 390 -11.63 -3.43 20.40
N THR A 391 -12.88 -3.06 20.28
CA THR A 391 -13.86 -3.75 19.43
C THR A 391 -13.63 -3.44 17.95
N ALA A 392 -13.02 -2.30 17.66
CA ALA A 392 -12.57 -1.95 16.34
C ALA A 392 -11.16 -2.47 16.03
N SER A 393 -10.46 -3.01 17.02
CA SER A 393 -9.16 -3.62 16.80
C SER A 393 -9.31 -4.97 16.14
N TYR A 394 -8.62 -5.14 15.06
CA TYR A 394 -8.52 -6.40 14.39
C TYR A 394 -7.66 -7.38 15.21
N SER A 395 -8.01 -8.64 15.18
CA SER A 395 -7.35 -9.70 15.99
C SER A 395 -5.85 -9.88 15.73
N SER A 396 -5.30 -9.26 14.70
CA SER A 396 -3.87 -9.30 14.36
C SER A 396 -3.04 -8.15 14.93
N GLY A 397 -3.64 -7.21 15.66
CA GLY A 397 -2.91 -6.12 16.34
C GLY A 397 -2.17 -5.15 15.41
N ARG A 398 -2.61 -4.99 14.16
CA ARG A 398 -1.87 -4.21 13.15
C ARG A 398 -2.51 -2.88 12.79
N TYR A 399 -3.26 -2.29 13.71
CA TYR A 399 -3.83 -0.97 13.50
C TYR A 399 -3.28 -0.02 14.54
N GLY A 400 -2.32 0.72 14.12
CA GLY A 400 -1.83 1.89 14.81
C GLY A 400 -1.68 3.01 13.81
#